data_ea8058847a3c8c52078460746b42b927
#
_entry.id   ea8058847a3c8c52078460746b42b927
#
_cell.length_a   1.000
_cell.length_b   1.000
_cell.length_c   1.000
_cell.angle_alpha   90.00
_cell.angle_beta   90.00
_cell.angle_gamma   90.00
#
_symmetry.space_group_name_H-M   'P 1'
#
loop_
_entity.id
_entity.type
_entity.pdbx_description
1 polymer ?
#
loop_
_entity_poly.entity_id
_entity_poly.type
_entity_poly.pdbx_seq_one_letter_code
_entity_poly.pdbx_strand_id
1 'polypeptide(L)'
;MQSNELWLKHLAKSRFRNGRWETEHSPPNLQNAFESLRDDLLEMLEIFNHHAPNKVKLLQPSSPCKTLVTLMYATVQMRFVQNDGFLDISMILTKDFQTKELPIARLKPRVDQFGSTNWLRGSIELSTDQVIKNAFVTLIETSQA
;
A
#
# COMPACT_ATOMS: atom_id res chain seq x y z
N MET A 1 18.34 11.01 -3.81
CA MET A 1 18.37 10.89 -5.28
C MET A 1 17.56 9.73 -5.77
N GLN A 2 17.43 8.68 -5.00
CA GLN A 2 16.54 7.57 -5.34
C GLN A 2 15.10 8.01 -5.55
N SER A 3 14.66 9.07 -4.86
CA SER A 3 13.29 9.57 -4.99
C SER A 3 13.00 10.12 -6.39
N ASN A 4 13.96 10.80 -7.03
CA ASN A 4 13.77 11.32 -8.38
C ASN A 4 13.75 10.21 -9.41
N GLU A 5 14.62 9.23 -9.25
CA GLU A 5 14.68 8.07 -10.14
C GLU A 5 13.40 7.24 -10.04
N LEU A 6 12.94 7.02 -8.82
CA LEU A 6 11.70 6.30 -8.58
C LEU A 6 10.49 7.02 -9.18
N TRP A 7 10.44 8.35 -9.02
CA TRP A 7 9.40 9.18 -9.58
C TRP A 7 9.34 9.08 -11.11
N LEU A 8 10.51 9.18 -11.77
CA LEU A 8 10.59 9.06 -13.22
C LEU A 8 10.16 7.67 -13.70
N LYS A 9 10.55 6.63 -12.96
CA LYS A 9 10.16 5.28 -13.27
C LYS A 9 8.63 5.10 -13.20
N HIS A 10 8.00 5.66 -12.17
CA HIS A 10 6.55 5.61 -12.03
C HIS A 10 5.86 6.41 -13.11
N LEU A 11 6.39 7.57 -13.44
CA LEU A 11 5.85 8.41 -14.50
C LEU A 11 5.89 7.68 -15.84
N ALA A 12 7.04 7.06 -16.15
CA ALA A 12 7.19 6.29 -17.38
C ALA A 12 6.20 5.13 -17.45
N LYS A 13 6.07 4.38 -16.37
CA LYS A 13 5.10 3.27 -16.31
C LYS A 13 3.67 3.74 -16.50
N SER A 14 3.30 4.84 -15.86
CA SER A 14 1.94 5.37 -15.92
C SER A 14 1.59 5.86 -17.32
N ARG A 15 2.51 6.57 -17.96
CA ARG A 15 2.27 7.24 -19.23
C ARG A 15 2.35 6.30 -20.43
N PHE A 16 3.23 5.29 -20.37
CA PHE A 16 3.53 4.44 -21.52
C PHE A 16 3.08 3.00 -21.35
N ARG A 17 2.22 2.74 -20.36
CA ARG A 17 1.80 1.39 -20.01
C ARG A 17 1.25 0.60 -21.20
N ASN A 18 0.49 1.23 -22.06
CA ASN A 18 -0.13 0.57 -23.21
C ASN A 18 0.49 1.02 -24.56
N GLY A 19 1.74 1.48 -24.52
CA GLY A 19 2.41 1.96 -25.71
C GLY A 19 1.90 3.30 -26.23
N ARG A 20 1.09 3.99 -25.44
CA ARG A 20 0.58 5.33 -25.76
C ARG A 20 0.35 6.10 -24.48
N TRP A 21 0.22 7.42 -24.62
CA TRP A 21 -0.12 8.28 -23.51
C TRP A 21 -1.47 7.93 -22.95
N GLU A 22 -1.52 7.73 -21.65
CA GLU A 22 -2.79 7.61 -20.96
C GLU A 22 -3.56 8.92 -21.11
N THR A 23 -4.81 8.81 -21.51
CA THR A 23 -5.62 9.99 -21.64
C THR A 23 -6.04 10.50 -20.26
N GLU A 24 -6.22 11.79 -20.14
CA GLU A 24 -6.62 12.44 -18.91
C GLU A 24 -7.99 11.98 -18.41
N HIS A 25 -8.74 11.33 -19.28
CA HIS A 25 -10.10 10.90 -19.01
C HIS A 25 -10.22 9.42 -18.62
N SER A 26 -9.10 8.69 -18.58
CA SER A 26 -9.13 7.31 -18.14
C SER A 26 -9.43 7.26 -16.65
N PRO A 27 -10.52 6.56 -16.25
CA PRO A 27 -10.81 6.46 -14.83
C PRO A 27 -9.71 5.65 -14.12
N PRO A 28 -9.44 5.93 -12.84
CA PRO A 28 -8.47 5.14 -12.11
C PRO A 28 -8.92 3.68 -12.02
N ASN A 29 -8.00 2.78 -12.33
CA ASN A 29 -8.23 1.34 -12.22
C ASN A 29 -7.71 0.89 -10.86
N LEU A 30 -8.62 0.50 -9.98
CA LEU A 30 -8.27 0.09 -8.62
C LEU A 30 -7.31 -1.10 -8.62
N GLN A 31 -7.49 -2.07 -9.52
CA GLN A 31 -6.60 -3.22 -9.61
C GLN A 31 -5.17 -2.80 -9.94
N ASN A 32 -5.00 -1.93 -10.91
CA ASN A 32 -3.67 -1.42 -11.28
C ASN A 32 -3.06 -0.57 -10.18
N ALA A 33 -3.87 0.26 -9.53
CA ALA A 33 -3.43 1.08 -8.41
C ALA A 33 -2.98 0.21 -7.24
N PHE A 34 -3.73 -0.85 -6.94
CA PHE A 34 -3.39 -1.79 -5.88
C PHE A 34 -2.10 -2.54 -6.18
N GLU A 35 -1.94 -3.01 -7.41
CA GLU A 35 -0.70 -3.71 -7.81
C GLU A 35 0.52 -2.82 -7.69
N SER A 36 0.40 -1.56 -8.09
CA SER A 36 1.46 -0.57 -7.96
C SER A 36 1.79 -0.30 -6.49
N LEU A 37 0.78 -0.15 -5.65
CA LEU A 37 0.95 0.01 -4.22
C LEU A 37 1.65 -1.21 -3.61
N ARG A 38 1.25 -2.41 -4.00
CA ARG A 38 1.85 -3.65 -3.53
C ARG A 38 3.32 -3.74 -3.91
N ASP A 39 3.66 -3.40 -5.15
CA ASP A 39 5.04 -3.43 -5.62
C ASP A 39 5.92 -2.46 -4.81
N ASP A 40 5.42 -1.25 -4.57
CA ASP A 40 6.13 -0.25 -3.78
C ASP A 40 6.23 -0.69 -2.31
N LEU A 41 5.19 -1.31 -1.79
CA LEU A 41 5.17 -1.84 -0.43
C LEU A 41 6.24 -2.93 -0.25
N LEU A 42 6.35 -3.84 -1.21
CA LEU A 42 7.35 -4.91 -1.16
C LEU A 42 8.77 -4.36 -1.26
N GLU A 43 8.98 -3.33 -2.07
CA GLU A 43 10.27 -2.65 -2.15
C GLU A 43 10.65 -2.01 -0.82
N MET A 44 9.72 -1.28 -0.20
CA MET A 44 9.95 -0.69 1.12
C MET A 44 10.16 -1.74 2.20
N LEU A 45 9.44 -2.83 2.12
CA LEU A 45 9.60 -3.94 3.04
C LEU A 45 11.02 -4.50 3.00
N GLU A 46 11.56 -4.68 1.81
CA GLU A 46 12.93 -5.17 1.62
C GLU A 46 13.94 -4.19 2.21
N ILE A 47 13.78 -2.90 1.94
CA ILE A 47 14.66 -1.87 2.48
C ILE A 47 14.58 -1.83 4.01
N PHE A 48 13.38 -1.83 4.56
CA PHE A 48 13.18 -1.84 6.01
C PHE A 48 13.85 -3.04 6.66
N ASN A 49 13.62 -4.23 6.12
CA ASN A 49 14.15 -5.48 6.68
C ASN A 49 15.67 -5.57 6.58
N HIS A 50 16.27 -4.88 5.63
CA HIS A 50 17.72 -4.82 5.54
C HIS A 50 18.36 -4.07 6.71
N HIS A 51 17.65 -3.07 7.25
CA HIS A 51 18.18 -2.20 8.31
C HIS A 51 17.62 -2.48 9.70
N ALA A 52 16.51 -3.21 9.80
CA ALA A 52 15.83 -3.42 11.07
C ALA A 52 16.35 -4.66 11.81
N PRO A 53 16.43 -4.61 13.16
CA PRO A 53 16.78 -5.78 13.96
C PRO A 53 15.68 -6.84 13.94
N ASN A 54 14.42 -6.41 13.91
CA ASN A 54 13.26 -7.28 13.78
C ASN A 54 12.60 -7.06 12.44
N LYS A 55 12.23 -8.12 11.80
CA LYS A 55 11.73 -8.03 10.41
C LYS A 55 10.21 -8.04 10.36
N VAL A 56 9.68 -7.25 9.44
CA VAL A 56 8.27 -7.31 9.05
C VAL A 56 8.13 -8.49 8.09
N LYS A 57 7.14 -9.32 8.31
CA LYS A 57 6.89 -10.50 7.48
C LYS A 57 5.71 -10.24 6.55
N LEU A 58 5.85 -10.75 5.32
CA LEU A 58 4.73 -10.80 4.38
C LEU A 58 4.04 -12.15 4.57
N LEU A 59 2.77 -12.11 4.95
CA LEU A 59 1.99 -13.33 5.09
C LEU A 59 1.39 -13.70 3.75
N GLN A 60 1.64 -14.93 3.33
CA GLN A 60 1.09 -15.44 2.09
C GLN A 60 -0.26 -16.10 2.36
N PRO A 61 -1.30 -15.76 1.61
CA PRO A 61 -2.57 -16.47 1.72
C PRO A 61 -2.41 -17.92 1.27
N SER A 62 -3.30 -18.80 1.74
CA SER A 62 -3.26 -20.20 1.38
C SER A 62 -3.47 -20.44 -0.12
N SER A 63 -4.08 -19.50 -0.82
CA SER A 63 -4.17 -19.48 -2.27
C SER A 63 -3.80 -18.11 -2.79
N PRO A 64 -3.29 -17.99 -4.04
CA PRO A 64 -2.93 -16.70 -4.59
C PRO A 64 -4.10 -15.72 -4.53
N CYS A 65 -3.87 -14.54 -3.98
CA CYS A 65 -4.86 -13.50 -3.87
C CYS A 65 -4.29 -12.18 -4.37
N LYS A 66 -4.91 -11.61 -5.41
CA LYS A 66 -4.49 -10.34 -6.00
C LYS A 66 -5.11 -9.14 -5.32
N THR A 67 -6.02 -9.36 -4.37
CA THR A 67 -6.78 -8.30 -3.72
C THR A 67 -6.46 -8.12 -2.25
N LEU A 68 -5.47 -8.86 -1.75
CA LEU A 68 -5.11 -8.85 -0.34
C LEU A 68 -3.60 -8.90 -0.15
N VAL A 69 -3.08 -8.02 0.68
CA VAL A 69 -1.70 -8.08 1.17
C VAL A 69 -1.75 -7.96 2.68
N THR A 70 -1.04 -8.84 3.38
CA THR A 70 -0.98 -8.82 4.84
C THR A 70 0.47 -8.78 5.30
N LEU A 71 0.79 -7.79 6.14
CA LEU A 71 2.08 -7.66 6.78
C LEU A 71 1.95 -8.01 8.25
N MET A 72 2.99 -8.59 8.84
CA MET A 72 3.00 -8.91 10.26
C MET A 72 4.30 -8.43 10.90
N TYR A 73 4.17 -7.75 12.03
CA TYR A 73 5.28 -7.38 12.89
C TYR A 73 4.92 -7.75 14.31
N ALA A 74 5.73 -8.62 14.92
CA ALA A 74 5.40 -9.23 16.23
C ALA A 74 4.02 -9.91 16.15
N THR A 75 3.07 -9.52 16.97
CA THR A 75 1.72 -10.11 17.02
C THR A 75 0.68 -9.25 16.29
N VAL A 76 1.12 -8.18 15.64
CA VAL A 76 0.23 -7.25 14.96
C VAL A 76 0.27 -7.53 13.46
N GLN A 77 -0.90 -7.62 12.84
CA GLN A 77 -1.03 -7.74 11.40
C GLN A 77 -1.62 -6.47 10.82
N MET A 78 -1.20 -6.10 9.63
CA MET A 78 -1.82 -5.02 8.87
C MET A 78 -2.24 -5.56 7.51
N ARG A 79 -3.51 -5.36 7.18
CA ARG A 79 -4.12 -5.88 5.95
C ARG A 79 -4.49 -4.75 5.02
N PHE A 80 -4.16 -4.95 3.75
CA PHE A 80 -4.53 -4.06 2.66
C PHE A 80 -5.44 -4.86 1.74
N VAL A 81 -6.69 -4.45 1.62
CA VAL A 81 -7.72 -5.20 0.89
C VAL A 81 -8.42 -4.31 -0.12
N GLN A 82 -8.53 -4.78 -1.36
CA GLN A 82 -9.42 -4.15 -2.33
C GLN A 82 -10.85 -4.51 -1.98
N ASN A 83 -11.71 -3.52 -1.86
CA ASN A 83 -13.11 -3.74 -1.52
C ASN A 83 -13.99 -2.63 -2.09
N ASP A 84 -14.89 -3.01 -3.00
CA ASP A 84 -15.92 -2.11 -3.57
C ASP A 84 -15.38 -0.79 -4.10
N GLY A 85 -14.25 -0.83 -4.83
CA GLY A 85 -13.66 0.37 -5.40
C GLY A 85 -12.77 1.15 -4.46
N PHE A 86 -12.52 0.63 -3.26
CA PHE A 86 -11.67 1.24 -2.25
C PHE A 86 -10.53 0.32 -1.84
N LEU A 87 -9.49 0.92 -1.29
CA LEU A 87 -8.47 0.21 -0.55
C LEU A 87 -8.78 0.34 0.94
N ASP A 88 -9.08 -0.77 1.59
CA ASP A 88 -9.31 -0.81 3.02
C ASP A 88 -8.06 -1.28 3.73
N ILE A 89 -7.57 -0.48 4.67
CA ILE A 89 -6.43 -0.80 5.52
C ILE A 89 -6.95 -1.03 6.94
N SER A 90 -6.64 -2.20 7.50
CA SER A 90 -7.04 -2.53 8.87
C SER A 90 -5.88 -3.20 9.59
N MET A 91 -5.93 -3.16 10.93
CA MET A 91 -4.99 -3.89 11.78
C MET A 91 -5.71 -5.00 12.50
N ILE A 92 -5.02 -6.12 12.68
CA ILE A 92 -5.50 -7.25 13.47
C ILE A 92 -4.57 -7.40 14.66
N LEU A 93 -5.14 -7.25 15.84
CA LEU A 93 -4.45 -7.39 17.11
C LEU A 93 -4.86 -8.72 17.75
N THR A 94 -3.87 -9.51 18.14
CA THR A 94 -4.12 -10.75 18.86
C THR A 94 -3.58 -10.61 20.27
N LYS A 95 -4.45 -10.76 21.27
CA LYS A 95 -4.09 -10.66 22.69
C LYS A 95 -4.98 -11.63 23.47
N ASP A 96 -4.36 -12.42 24.34
CA ASP A 96 -5.05 -13.36 25.23
C ASP A 96 -6.00 -14.29 24.45
N PHE A 97 -5.52 -14.82 23.31
CA PHE A 97 -6.28 -15.70 22.41
C PHE A 97 -7.50 -15.04 21.76
N GLN A 98 -7.63 -13.73 21.88
CA GLN A 98 -8.68 -12.96 21.22
C GLN A 98 -8.09 -12.13 20.09
N THR A 99 -8.83 -12.05 19.00
CA THR A 99 -8.45 -11.28 17.82
C THR A 99 -9.40 -10.12 17.65
N LYS A 100 -8.85 -8.92 17.48
CA LYS A 100 -9.62 -7.71 17.23
C LYS A 100 -9.15 -7.05 15.95
N GLU A 101 -10.08 -6.73 15.08
CA GLU A 101 -9.80 -5.98 13.85
C GLU A 101 -10.16 -4.52 14.03
N LEU A 102 -9.22 -3.64 13.71
CA LEU A 102 -9.40 -2.19 13.80
C LEU A 102 -9.28 -1.59 12.40
N PRO A 103 -10.33 -0.94 11.89
CA PRO A 103 -10.21 -0.22 10.63
C PRO A 103 -9.29 1.00 10.81
N ILE A 104 -8.34 1.16 9.90
CA ILE A 104 -7.36 2.24 9.95
C ILE A 104 -7.71 3.32 8.93
N ALA A 105 -7.96 2.92 7.68
CA ALA A 105 -8.25 3.87 6.62
C ALA A 105 -9.02 3.21 5.50
N ARG A 106 -9.80 4.01 4.81
CA ARG A 106 -10.44 3.63 3.56
C ARG A 106 -10.05 4.66 2.52
N LEU A 107 -9.38 4.21 1.47
CA LEU A 107 -8.75 5.08 0.48
C LEU A 107 -9.34 4.84 -0.89
N LYS A 108 -9.49 5.92 -1.66
CA LYS A 108 -9.96 5.86 -3.04
C LYS A 108 -8.79 6.24 -3.96
N PRO A 109 -8.51 5.46 -5.01
CA PRO A 109 -7.43 5.80 -5.92
C PRO A 109 -7.80 7.00 -6.79
N ARG A 110 -6.81 7.82 -7.09
CA ARG A 110 -6.94 8.95 -8.00
C ARG A 110 -5.66 9.08 -8.81
N VAL A 111 -5.82 9.25 -10.12
CA VAL A 111 -4.67 9.52 -11.00
C VAL A 111 -4.53 11.03 -11.14
N ASP A 112 -3.34 11.55 -10.84
CA ASP A 112 -3.07 12.97 -10.95
C ASP A 112 -2.72 13.37 -12.38
N GLN A 113 -2.44 14.67 -12.58
CA GLN A 113 -2.14 15.20 -13.90
C GLN A 113 -0.86 14.64 -14.52
N PHE A 114 0.01 14.03 -13.71
CA PHE A 114 1.25 13.40 -14.16
C PHE A 114 1.11 11.90 -14.40
N GLY A 115 -0.09 11.35 -14.23
CA GLY A 115 -0.34 9.93 -14.38
C GLY A 115 0.07 9.08 -13.18
N SER A 116 0.43 9.71 -12.06
CA SER A 116 0.76 9.00 -10.83
C SER A 116 -0.50 8.71 -10.03
N THR A 117 -0.53 7.56 -9.37
CA THR A 117 -1.65 7.20 -8.51
C THR A 117 -1.47 7.80 -7.13
N ASN A 118 -2.48 8.54 -6.69
CA ASN A 118 -2.59 9.04 -5.33
C ASN A 118 -3.83 8.41 -4.68
N TRP A 119 -3.96 8.61 -3.38
CA TRP A 119 -5.02 8.00 -2.60
C TRP A 119 -5.75 9.05 -1.79
N LEU A 120 -7.07 9.06 -1.92
CA LEU A 120 -7.92 10.00 -1.19
C LEU A 120 -8.43 9.36 0.09
N ARG A 121 -8.15 10.02 1.21
CA ARG A 121 -8.75 9.71 2.49
C ARG A 121 -9.73 10.85 2.81
N GLY A 122 -10.99 10.66 2.46
CA GLY A 122 -11.93 11.77 2.50
C GLY A 122 -11.51 12.88 1.54
N SER A 123 -11.22 14.07 2.05
CA SER A 123 -10.75 15.21 1.27
C SER A 123 -9.22 15.32 1.21
N ILE A 124 -8.50 14.46 1.92
CA ILE A 124 -7.04 14.49 1.99
C ILE A 124 -6.47 13.58 0.90
N GLU A 125 -5.55 14.11 0.10
CA GLU A 125 -4.86 13.36 -0.94
C GLU A 125 -3.48 12.96 -0.44
N LEU A 126 -3.19 11.65 -0.53
CA LEU A 126 -1.94 11.08 -0.10
C LEU A 126 -1.23 10.42 -1.28
N SER A 127 0.09 10.57 -1.35
CA SER A 127 0.88 9.79 -2.31
C SER A 127 0.96 8.34 -1.86
N THR A 128 1.29 7.44 -2.79
CA THR A 128 1.51 6.03 -2.46
C THR A 128 2.60 5.88 -1.39
N ASP A 129 3.68 6.65 -1.48
CA ASP A 129 4.74 6.64 -0.48
C ASP A 129 4.22 7.01 0.91
N GLN A 130 3.38 8.03 1.01
CA GLN A 130 2.80 8.45 2.27
C GLN A 130 1.90 7.37 2.87
N VAL A 131 1.11 6.72 2.04
CA VAL A 131 0.24 5.61 2.48
C VAL A 131 1.10 4.49 3.07
N ILE A 132 2.16 4.10 2.38
CA ILE A 132 3.04 3.01 2.82
C ILE A 132 3.79 3.39 4.09
N LYS A 133 4.37 4.58 4.13
CA LYS A 133 5.10 5.05 5.32
C LYS A 133 4.21 5.12 6.54
N ASN A 134 3.01 5.66 6.38
CA ASN A 134 2.04 5.72 7.48
C ASN A 134 1.66 4.33 7.97
N ALA A 135 1.49 3.39 7.05
CA ALA A 135 1.17 2.02 7.40
C ALA A 135 2.29 1.35 8.22
N PHE A 136 3.55 1.49 7.77
CA PHE A 136 4.69 0.94 8.50
C PHE A 136 4.83 1.56 9.89
N VAL A 137 4.73 2.87 9.99
CA VAL A 137 4.83 3.57 11.29
C VAL A 137 3.73 3.07 12.23
N THR A 138 2.51 2.99 11.74
CA THR A 138 1.38 2.52 12.56
C THR A 138 1.58 1.08 13.02
N LEU A 139 2.03 0.21 12.12
CA LEU A 139 2.27 -1.19 12.45
C LEU A 139 3.32 -1.35 13.54
N ILE A 140 4.45 -0.64 13.41
CA ILE A 140 5.56 -0.76 14.35
C ILE A 140 5.23 -0.12 15.68
N GLU A 141 4.64 1.08 15.69
CA GLU A 141 4.25 1.75 16.92
C GLU A 141 3.20 0.95 17.70
N THR A 142 2.23 0.37 17.01
CA THR A 142 1.21 -0.44 17.65
C THR A 142 1.79 -1.69 18.28
N SER A 143 2.77 -2.31 17.62
CA SER A 143 3.41 -3.52 18.15
C SER A 143 4.24 -3.27 19.39
N GLN A 144 4.68 -2.02 19.59
CA GLN A 144 5.49 -1.63 20.76
C GLN A 144 4.64 -1.13 21.94
N ALA A 145 3.36 -0.94 21.72
CA ALA A 145 2.46 -0.45 22.76
C ALA A 145 2.09 -1.52 23.79
#